data_c065b18b32ad20c052d887bc7373a38c
#
_entry.id   c065b18b32ad20c052d887bc7373a38c
#
_cell.length_a   1.000
_cell.length_b   1.000
_cell.length_c   1.000
_cell.angle_alpha   90.00
_cell.angle_beta   90.00
_cell.angle_gamma   90.00
#
_symmetry.space_group_name_H-M   'P 1'
#
loop_
_entity.id
_entity.type
_entity.pdbx_description
1 polymer ?
#
loop_
_entity_poly.entity_id
_entity_poly.type
_entity_poly.pdbx_seq_one_letter_code
_entity_poly.pdbx_strand_id
1 'polypeptide(L)'
;MINRSVLIVRRKQPFLDWAEGLDDSGLLPDVEGEQTVYLIPEFDDDEDAQAIIEKVYLEVFENELWGWHTDESAWPANRDLETFREWFAIELHSVVEDLCDYEIIGEDDD
;
A
#
# COMPACT_ATOMS: atom_id res chain seq x y z
N MET A 1 -16.60 -3.30 -16.02
CA MET A 1 -16.12 -2.72 -14.74
C MET A 1 -16.25 -3.76 -13.63
N ILE A 2 -15.20 -3.96 -12.88
CA ILE A 2 -15.25 -4.90 -11.76
C ILE A 2 -15.83 -4.21 -10.52
N ASN A 3 -16.25 -5.00 -9.55
CA ASN A 3 -16.87 -4.50 -8.32
C ASN A 3 -15.83 -4.17 -7.24
N ARG A 4 -14.74 -3.55 -7.66
CA ARG A 4 -13.67 -3.09 -6.77
C ARG A 4 -13.18 -1.73 -7.22
N SER A 5 -12.68 -0.96 -6.28
CA SER A 5 -11.92 0.24 -6.56
C SER A 5 -10.43 -0.04 -6.32
N VAL A 6 -9.58 0.92 -6.63
CA VAL A 6 -8.13 0.72 -6.55
C VAL A 6 -7.51 1.79 -5.68
N LEU A 7 -6.58 1.35 -4.84
CA LEU A 7 -5.70 2.21 -4.05
C LEU A 7 -4.28 1.95 -4.53
N ILE A 8 -3.60 2.98 -5.03
CA ILE A 8 -2.20 2.90 -5.42
C ILE A 8 -1.37 3.54 -4.31
N VAL A 9 -0.32 2.84 -3.88
CA VAL A 9 0.52 3.28 -2.77
C VAL A 9 1.96 3.43 -3.26
N ARG A 10 2.54 4.62 -3.02
CA ARG A 10 3.94 4.91 -3.35
C ARG A 10 4.69 5.25 -2.07
N ARG A 11 5.90 4.76 -1.96
CA ARG A 11 6.75 5.01 -0.80
C ARG A 11 7.35 6.40 -0.87
N LYS A 12 7.32 7.12 0.26
CA LYS A 12 7.88 8.46 0.37
C LYS A 12 9.22 8.41 1.14
N GLN A 13 9.85 9.57 1.31
CA GLN A 13 11.18 9.65 1.90
C GLN A 13 11.28 9.01 3.30
N PRO A 14 10.33 9.19 4.22
CA PRO A 14 10.44 8.52 5.53
C PRO A 14 10.56 7.01 5.45
N PHE A 15 9.84 6.37 4.50
CA PHE A 15 10.00 4.92 4.29
C PHE A 15 11.42 4.59 3.83
N LEU A 16 11.95 5.39 2.91
CA LEU A 16 13.28 5.19 2.36
C LEU A 16 14.35 5.35 3.44
N ASP A 17 14.19 6.35 4.30
CA ASP A 17 15.12 6.57 5.41
C ASP A 17 15.12 5.39 6.37
N TRP A 18 13.93 4.87 6.67
CA TRP A 18 13.80 3.69 7.51
C TRP A 18 14.47 2.48 6.87
N ALA A 19 14.20 2.25 5.59
CA ALA A 19 14.76 1.10 4.86
C ALA A 19 16.28 1.15 4.80
N GLU A 20 16.83 2.33 4.56
CA GLU A 20 18.27 2.52 4.49
C GLU A 20 18.96 2.25 5.84
N GLY A 21 18.28 2.59 6.92
CA GLY A 21 18.81 2.40 8.26
C GLY A 21 18.85 0.96 8.76
N LEU A 22 18.21 0.03 8.02
CA LEU A 22 18.11 -1.35 8.46
C LEU A 22 19.37 -2.18 8.21
N ASP A 23 20.13 -1.86 7.17
CA ASP A 23 21.37 -2.57 6.88
C ASP A 23 22.35 -1.67 6.14
N ASP A 24 23.57 -2.17 5.99
CA ASP A 24 24.66 -1.42 5.35
C ASP A 24 24.86 -1.79 3.88
N SER A 25 23.91 -2.49 3.28
CA SER A 25 24.06 -2.96 1.92
C SER A 25 24.06 -1.83 0.89
N GLY A 26 23.49 -0.69 1.25
CA GLY A 26 23.32 0.43 0.31
C GLY A 26 22.14 0.26 -0.64
N LEU A 27 21.36 -0.80 -0.46
CA LEU A 27 20.18 -1.04 -1.28
C LEU A 27 19.01 -0.20 -0.79
N LEU A 28 18.30 0.42 -1.73
CA LEU A 28 17.12 1.22 -1.43
C LEU A 28 15.95 0.72 -2.27
N PRO A 29 14.72 0.87 -1.75
CA PRO A 29 13.54 0.58 -2.59
C PRO A 29 13.51 1.47 -3.81
N ASP A 30 13.07 0.93 -4.93
CA ASP A 30 12.90 1.70 -6.15
C ASP A 30 11.59 2.48 -6.06
N VAL A 31 11.69 3.79 -5.84
CA VAL A 31 10.53 4.64 -5.65
C VAL A 31 9.70 4.76 -6.92
N GLU A 32 10.35 4.79 -8.07
CA GLU A 32 9.66 4.98 -9.34
C GLU A 32 9.08 3.69 -9.90
N GLY A 33 9.74 2.57 -9.65
CA GLY A 33 9.32 1.28 -10.16
C GLY A 33 8.44 0.47 -9.23
N GLU A 34 8.48 0.77 -7.95
CA GLU A 34 7.74 -0.02 -6.95
C GLU A 34 6.54 0.71 -6.40
N GLN A 35 5.42 0.51 -7.05
CA GLN A 35 4.13 0.98 -6.57
C GLN A 35 3.28 -0.25 -6.32
N THR A 36 2.57 -0.27 -5.19
CA THR A 36 1.66 -1.36 -4.89
C THR A 36 0.25 -0.93 -5.22
N VAL A 37 -0.48 -1.83 -5.86
CA VAL A 37 -1.89 -1.62 -6.21
C VAL A 37 -2.72 -2.55 -5.36
N TYR A 38 -3.65 -1.99 -4.61
CA TYR A 38 -4.57 -2.75 -3.75
C TYR A 38 -5.98 -2.66 -4.29
N LEU A 39 -6.68 -3.78 -4.31
CA LEU A 39 -8.11 -3.78 -4.59
C LEU A 39 -8.83 -3.50 -3.28
N ILE A 40 -9.72 -2.51 -3.31
CA ILE A 40 -10.47 -2.08 -2.14
C ILE A 40 -11.96 -2.10 -2.46
N PRO A 41 -12.84 -2.01 -1.46
CA PRO A 41 -14.28 -1.91 -1.72
C PRO A 41 -14.60 -0.70 -2.59
N GLU A 42 -15.67 -0.82 -3.37
CA GLU A 42 -16.11 0.29 -4.20
C GLU A 42 -16.48 1.50 -3.36
N PHE A 43 -16.22 2.69 -3.88
CA PHE A 43 -16.64 3.94 -3.26
C PHE A 43 -17.28 4.85 -4.30
N ASP A 44 -18.22 5.67 -3.87
CA ASP A 44 -18.95 6.58 -4.75
C ASP A 44 -18.50 8.03 -4.61
N ASP A 45 -18.00 8.40 -3.44
CA ASP A 45 -17.58 9.77 -3.19
C ASP A 45 -16.35 9.81 -2.26
N ASP A 46 -15.83 11.01 -2.03
CA ASP A 46 -14.61 11.19 -1.22
C ASP A 46 -14.80 10.76 0.22
N GLU A 47 -15.99 10.92 0.77
CA GLU A 47 -16.28 10.53 2.13
C GLU A 47 -16.20 9.00 2.29
N ASP A 48 -16.76 8.29 1.34
CA ASP A 48 -16.68 6.82 1.34
C ASP A 48 -15.23 6.36 1.16
N ALA A 49 -14.49 7.01 0.28
CA ALA A 49 -13.08 6.68 0.05
C ALA A 49 -12.27 6.89 1.33
N GLN A 50 -12.51 7.98 2.04
CA GLN A 50 -11.81 8.26 3.28
C GLN A 50 -12.12 7.22 4.35
N ALA A 51 -13.37 6.79 4.44
CA ALA A 51 -13.78 5.76 5.39
C ALA A 51 -13.07 4.43 5.11
N ILE A 52 -12.88 4.10 3.83
CA ILE A 52 -12.15 2.90 3.44
C ILE A 52 -10.68 3.00 3.86
N ILE A 53 -10.05 4.15 3.62
CA ILE A 53 -8.65 4.36 4.01
C ILE A 53 -8.50 4.21 5.52
N GLU A 54 -9.43 4.73 6.30
CA GLU A 54 -9.40 4.61 7.76
C GLU A 54 -9.47 3.15 8.23
N LYS A 55 -10.10 2.30 7.43
CA LYS A 55 -10.18 0.87 7.76
C LYS A 55 -8.95 0.08 7.34
N VAL A 56 -8.31 0.45 6.23
CA VAL A 56 -7.28 -0.40 5.63
C VAL A 56 -5.86 0.10 5.79
N TYR A 57 -5.66 1.34 6.23
CA TYR A 57 -4.32 1.94 6.23
C TYR A 57 -3.30 1.13 7.03
N LEU A 58 -3.70 0.57 8.17
CA LEU A 58 -2.77 -0.18 9.00
C LEU A 58 -2.34 -1.47 8.32
N GLU A 59 -3.27 -2.17 7.70
CA GLU A 59 -2.96 -3.38 6.95
C GLU A 59 -2.02 -3.08 5.78
N VAL A 60 -2.29 -1.98 5.07
CA VAL A 60 -1.44 -1.54 3.97
C VAL A 60 -0.04 -1.17 4.48
N PHE A 61 0.02 -0.41 5.56
CA PHE A 61 1.29 0.01 6.14
C PHE A 61 2.13 -1.22 6.50
N GLU A 62 1.53 -2.17 7.20
CA GLU A 62 2.24 -3.38 7.62
C GLU A 62 2.64 -4.25 6.43
N ASN A 63 1.79 -4.32 5.41
CA ASN A 63 2.11 -5.07 4.21
C ASN A 63 3.32 -4.47 3.48
N GLU A 64 3.41 -3.14 3.41
CA GLU A 64 4.55 -2.49 2.78
C GLU A 64 5.83 -2.68 3.59
N LEU A 65 5.73 -2.63 4.92
CA LEU A 65 6.88 -2.90 5.78
C LEU A 65 7.36 -4.33 5.63
N TRP A 66 6.43 -5.27 5.63
CA TRP A 66 6.74 -6.69 5.45
C TRP A 66 7.45 -6.95 4.12
N GLY A 67 7.04 -6.26 3.08
CA GLY A 67 7.65 -6.42 1.76
C GLY A 67 9.11 -6.03 1.72
N TRP A 68 9.55 -5.17 2.62
CA TRP A 68 10.95 -4.77 2.67
C TRP A 68 11.72 -5.51 3.77
N HIS A 69 11.11 -5.67 4.95
CA HIS A 69 11.77 -6.27 6.10
C HIS A 69 10.77 -7.03 6.96
N THR A 70 11.00 -8.31 7.16
CA THR A 70 10.02 -9.18 7.81
C THR A 70 10.12 -9.22 9.34
N ASP A 71 11.14 -8.62 9.93
CA ASP A 71 11.28 -8.57 11.38
C ASP A 71 10.47 -7.40 11.94
N GLU A 72 9.34 -7.70 12.55
CA GLU A 72 8.42 -6.69 13.06
C GLU A 72 9.05 -5.81 14.15
N SER A 73 10.04 -6.31 14.86
CA SER A 73 10.70 -5.52 15.90
C SER A 73 11.47 -4.32 15.35
N ALA A 74 11.79 -4.34 14.05
CA ALA A 74 12.46 -3.22 13.38
C ALA A 74 11.49 -2.21 12.79
N TRP A 75 10.19 -2.49 12.82
CA TRP A 75 9.18 -1.60 12.25
C TRP A 75 8.98 -0.37 13.13
N PRO A 76 8.53 0.77 12.55
CA PRO A 76 8.23 1.94 13.36
C PRO A 76 7.13 1.63 14.37
N ALA A 77 7.31 2.11 15.60
CA ALA A 77 6.35 1.87 16.68
C ALA A 77 5.05 2.64 16.43
N ASN A 78 5.13 3.82 15.85
CA ASN A 78 3.96 4.63 15.56
C ASN A 78 3.52 4.37 14.13
N ARG A 79 2.35 3.74 13.97
CA ARG A 79 1.78 3.41 12.67
C ARG A 79 0.34 3.88 12.58
N ASP A 80 0.08 5.13 13.00
CA ASP A 80 -1.25 5.72 12.89
C ASP A 80 -1.48 6.26 11.46
N LEU A 81 -2.69 6.76 11.21
CA LEU A 81 -3.06 7.26 9.90
C LEU A 81 -2.21 8.45 9.46
N GLU A 82 -1.90 9.35 10.40
CA GLU A 82 -1.05 10.49 10.10
C GLU A 82 0.33 10.04 9.64
N THR A 83 0.93 9.09 10.37
CA THR A 83 2.24 8.54 10.00
C THR A 83 2.16 7.83 8.65
N PHE A 84 1.08 7.09 8.40
CA PHE A 84 0.87 6.45 7.11
C PHE A 84 0.92 7.48 5.98
N ARG A 85 0.25 8.61 6.13
CA ARG A 85 0.23 9.66 5.10
C ARG A 85 1.59 10.35 4.93
N GLU A 86 2.41 10.36 5.97
CA GLU A 86 3.77 10.88 5.86
C GLU A 86 4.71 9.93 5.13
N TRP A 87 4.47 8.63 5.27
CA TRP A 87 5.34 7.59 4.71
C TRP A 87 4.94 7.18 3.29
N PHE A 88 3.70 7.41 2.91
CA PHE A 88 3.17 6.96 1.62
C PHE A 88 2.33 8.03 0.94
N ALA A 89 2.50 8.11 -0.38
CA ALA A 89 1.58 8.85 -1.23
C ALA A 89 0.54 7.87 -1.74
N ILE A 90 -0.73 8.25 -1.71
CA ILE A 90 -1.80 7.38 -2.13
C ILE A 90 -2.59 8.00 -3.28
N GLU A 91 -3.16 7.13 -4.13
CA GLU A 91 -3.96 7.54 -5.25
C GLU A 91 -5.15 6.58 -5.33
N LEU A 92 -6.33 7.13 -5.49
CA LEU A 92 -7.57 6.36 -5.49
C LEU A 92 -8.23 6.41 -6.85
N HIS A 93 -8.71 5.27 -7.32
CA HIS A 93 -9.42 5.16 -8.59
C HIS A 93 -10.68 4.35 -8.38
N SER A 94 -11.83 4.97 -8.67
CA SER A 94 -13.13 4.34 -8.47
C SER A 94 -13.55 3.46 -9.64
N VAL A 95 -13.01 3.72 -10.83
CA VAL A 95 -13.38 2.96 -12.04
C VAL A 95 -12.24 2.02 -12.40
N VAL A 96 -12.52 0.73 -12.36
CA VAL A 96 -11.53 -0.30 -12.67
C VAL A 96 -12.14 -1.24 -13.70
N GLU A 97 -11.46 -1.40 -14.82
CA GLU A 97 -11.93 -2.27 -15.91
C GLU A 97 -11.02 -3.50 -15.97
N ASP A 98 -11.64 -4.66 -16.05
CA ASP A 98 -10.91 -5.91 -16.23
C ASP A 98 -11.04 -6.31 -17.71
N LEU A 99 -9.92 -6.27 -18.41
CA LEU A 99 -9.90 -6.59 -19.84
C LEU A 99 -9.68 -8.08 -20.11
N CYS A 100 -9.52 -8.86 -19.06
CA CYS A 100 -9.37 -10.31 -19.18
C CYS A 100 -10.76 -10.94 -19.12
N ASP A 101 -10.89 -12.09 -19.80
CA ASP A 101 -12.15 -12.82 -19.80
C ASP A 101 -12.10 -14.06 -18.90
N TYR A 102 -11.15 -14.09 -17.98
CA TYR A 102 -11.00 -15.19 -17.03
C TYR A 102 -11.00 -14.63 -15.61
N GLU A 103 -11.19 -15.53 -14.66
CA GLU A 103 -11.34 -15.20 -13.26
C GLU A 103 -10.08 -14.61 -12.66
N ILE A 104 -10.27 -13.66 -11.72
CA ILE A 104 -9.15 -13.09 -10.96
C ILE A 104 -8.76 -14.10 -9.88
N ILE A 105 -7.47 -14.47 -9.85
CA ILE A 105 -6.95 -15.45 -8.89
C ILE A 105 -5.79 -14.81 -8.13
N GLY A 106 -5.83 -14.91 -6.79
CA GLY A 106 -4.75 -14.41 -5.95
C GLY A 106 -3.56 -15.37 -5.96
N GLU A 107 -2.36 -14.82 -5.92
CA GLU A 107 -1.13 -15.61 -5.96
C GLU A 107 -0.87 -16.41 -4.70
N ASP A 108 -1.41 -15.97 -3.59
CA ASP A 108 -1.21 -16.57 -2.29
C ASP A 108 -2.37 -17.43 -1.83
N ASP A 109 -3.20 -17.85 -2.75
CA ASP A 109 -4.40 -18.63 -2.48
C ASP A 109 -4.16 -20.10 -2.25
N ASP A 110 -3.01 -20.49 -2.09
CA ASP A 110 -2.64 -21.87 -1.86
C ASP A 110 -2.86 -22.32 -0.42
#